data_23b07c62776ccebcb5a7efa15f41a693
#
_entry.id   23b07c62776ccebcb5a7efa15f41a693
#
_cell.length_a   1.000
_cell.length_b   1.000
_cell.length_c   1.000
_cell.angle_alpha   90.00
_cell.angle_beta   90.00
_cell.angle_gamma   90.00
#
_symmetry.space_group_name_H-M   'P 1'
#
loop_
_entity.id
_entity.type
_entity.pdbx_description
1 polymer ?
#
loop_
_entity_poly.entity_id
_entity_poly.type
_entity_poly.pdbx_seq_one_letter_code
_entity_poly.pdbx_strand_id
1 'polypeptide(L)'
;MERSIVLAADVEADRARVFEVLSTTGGQRAFWTTDCDVSADKARFGFPQAPMDLLADVTTEPGKLVRMHVTSGFPFWTGSTWEWELREPARAETGTGVLFRHYGFAEGYAEIDLGHTAQTWAQIMERLAAYVASGSPQPFFPASS
;
A
#
# COMPACT_ATOMS: atom_id res chain seq x y z
N MET A 1 20.25 1.05 -13.36
CA MET A 1 18.86 0.60 -13.66
C MET A 1 18.04 0.65 -12.39
N GLU A 2 16.95 1.37 -12.45
CA GLU A 2 16.07 1.48 -11.29
C GLU A 2 15.34 0.15 -11.05
N ARG A 3 15.36 -0.30 -9.80
CA ARG A 3 14.64 -1.50 -9.41
C ARG A 3 13.25 -1.11 -8.91
N SER A 4 12.25 -1.85 -9.34
CA SER A 4 10.88 -1.61 -8.91
C SER A 4 10.14 -2.91 -8.63
N ILE A 5 9.18 -2.82 -7.72
CA ILE A 5 8.21 -3.89 -7.47
C ILE A 5 6.95 -3.50 -8.22
N VAL A 6 6.38 -4.43 -8.97
CA VAL A 6 5.14 -4.21 -9.70
C VAL A 6 4.21 -5.40 -9.45
N LEU A 7 3.01 -5.11 -8.94
CA LEU A 7 2.00 -6.12 -8.63
C LEU A 7 0.67 -5.66 -9.20
N ALA A 8 -0.19 -6.60 -9.57
CA ALA A 8 -1.50 -6.27 -10.11
C ALA A 8 -2.56 -7.27 -9.62
N ALA A 9 -3.77 -6.78 -9.43
CA ALA A 9 -4.91 -7.61 -9.07
C ALA A 9 -6.21 -6.95 -9.51
N ASP A 10 -7.23 -7.76 -9.79
CA ASP A 10 -8.60 -7.28 -9.94
C ASP A 10 -9.31 -7.47 -8.60
N VAL A 11 -10.02 -6.44 -8.13
CA VAL A 11 -10.72 -6.49 -6.85
C VAL A 11 -12.22 -6.26 -7.05
N GLU A 12 -13.04 -6.87 -6.21
CA GLU A 12 -14.51 -6.82 -6.32
C GLU A 12 -15.09 -5.63 -5.56
N ALA A 13 -14.79 -4.43 -6.04
CA ALA A 13 -15.36 -3.19 -5.52
C ALA A 13 -15.21 -2.11 -6.58
N ASP A 14 -16.03 -1.08 -6.54
CA ASP A 14 -15.90 0.03 -7.48
C ASP A 14 -14.71 0.92 -7.13
N ARG A 15 -14.32 1.78 -8.06
CA ARG A 15 -13.14 2.65 -7.90
C ARG A 15 -13.28 3.59 -6.71
N ALA A 16 -14.47 4.12 -6.47
CA ALA A 16 -14.70 5.05 -5.36
C ALA A 16 -14.43 4.37 -4.03
N ARG A 17 -14.87 3.13 -3.88
CA ARG A 17 -14.66 2.35 -2.65
C ARG A 17 -13.19 2.01 -2.47
N VAL A 18 -12.52 1.54 -3.51
CA VAL A 18 -11.10 1.20 -3.44
C VAL A 18 -10.27 2.43 -3.12
N PHE A 19 -10.57 3.56 -3.78
CA PHE A 19 -9.88 4.82 -3.52
C PHE A 19 -10.06 5.26 -2.06
N GLU A 20 -11.27 5.19 -1.53
CA GLU A 20 -11.55 5.53 -0.14
C GLU A 20 -10.71 4.68 0.82
N VAL A 21 -10.65 3.37 0.58
CA VAL A 21 -9.87 2.46 1.43
C VAL A 21 -8.37 2.81 1.40
N LEU A 22 -7.84 3.12 0.23
CA LEU A 22 -6.41 3.41 0.07
C LEU A 22 -6.01 4.79 0.59
N SER A 23 -6.95 5.73 0.67
CA SER A 23 -6.65 7.13 1.00
C SER A 23 -7.07 7.56 2.40
N THR A 24 -7.55 6.65 3.24
CA THR A 24 -8.03 6.98 4.58
C THR A 24 -7.36 6.16 5.67
N THR A 25 -7.34 6.69 6.88
CA THR A 25 -6.84 5.98 8.06
C THR A 25 -7.61 4.67 8.27
N GLY A 26 -8.94 4.74 8.24
CA GLY A 26 -9.78 3.55 8.45
C GLY A 26 -9.53 2.46 7.42
N GLY A 27 -9.35 2.85 6.16
CA GLY A 27 -9.06 1.91 5.09
C GLY A 27 -7.70 1.24 5.27
N GLN A 28 -6.65 2.01 5.52
CA GLN A 28 -5.30 1.47 5.70
C GLN A 28 -5.22 0.55 6.94
N ARG A 29 -5.92 0.90 8.01
CA ARG A 29 -5.99 0.05 9.20
C ARG A 29 -6.67 -1.29 8.94
N ALA A 30 -7.54 -1.35 7.98
CA ALA A 30 -8.32 -2.55 7.69
C ALA A 30 -7.52 -3.63 6.97
N PHE A 31 -6.51 -3.26 6.18
CA PHE A 31 -5.79 -4.26 5.40
C PHE A 31 -4.27 -4.28 5.62
N TRP A 32 -3.68 -3.23 6.13
CA TRP A 32 -2.22 -3.14 6.28
C TRP A 32 -1.78 -3.12 7.74
N THR A 33 -1.80 -1.96 8.40
CA THR A 33 -1.39 -1.87 9.80
C THR A 33 -2.40 -1.06 10.60
N THR A 34 -2.73 -1.56 11.79
CA THR A 34 -3.68 -0.87 12.67
C THR A 34 -3.10 0.42 13.26
N ASP A 35 -1.77 0.54 13.31
CA ASP A 35 -1.10 1.73 13.83
C ASP A 35 -0.73 2.67 12.69
N CYS A 36 -1.69 3.45 12.23
CA CYS A 36 -1.42 4.42 11.18
C CYS A 36 -2.36 5.62 11.26
N ASP A 37 -1.93 6.71 10.62
CA ASP A 37 -2.73 7.91 10.43
C ASP A 37 -2.50 8.39 8.99
N VAL A 38 -3.58 8.64 8.26
CA VAL A 38 -3.52 9.08 6.86
C VAL A 38 -4.39 10.31 6.70
N SER A 39 -3.80 11.39 6.19
CA SER A 39 -4.52 12.61 5.84
C SER A 39 -4.38 12.88 4.34
N ALA A 40 -4.88 14.02 3.88
CA ALA A 40 -4.84 14.37 2.46
C ALA A 40 -3.42 14.53 1.93
N ASP A 41 -2.45 14.87 2.79
CA ASP A 41 -1.08 15.19 2.37
C ASP A 41 0.02 14.48 3.15
N LYS A 42 -0.30 13.82 4.26
CA LYS A 42 0.70 13.15 5.11
C LYS A 42 0.19 11.80 5.60
N ALA A 43 1.11 10.87 5.78
CA ALA A 43 0.80 9.57 6.34
C ALA A 43 1.89 9.13 7.32
N ARG A 44 1.48 8.39 8.34
CA ARG A 44 2.36 7.74 9.31
C ARG A 44 1.93 6.29 9.47
N PHE A 45 2.88 5.39 9.42
CA PHE A 45 2.63 3.95 9.62
C PHE A 45 3.57 3.41 10.68
N GLY A 46 3.01 2.79 11.71
CA GLY A 46 3.77 2.08 12.75
C GLY A 46 3.63 0.59 12.58
N PHE A 47 4.61 -0.15 13.08
CA PHE A 47 4.65 -1.61 12.95
C PHE A 47 5.08 -2.21 14.28
N PRO A 48 4.51 -3.37 14.69
CA PRO A 48 4.73 -3.91 16.04
C PRO A 48 6.20 -4.13 16.42
N GLN A 49 7.05 -4.43 15.45
CA GLN A 49 8.44 -4.77 15.73
C GLN A 49 9.45 -3.79 15.14
N ALA A 50 8.98 -2.70 14.58
CA ALA A 50 9.87 -1.69 14.01
C ALA A 50 10.20 -0.63 15.08
N PRO A 51 11.47 -0.21 15.16
CA PRO A 51 11.86 0.79 16.16
C PRO A 51 11.48 2.22 15.76
N MET A 52 10.95 2.40 14.56
CA MET A 52 10.63 3.72 14.01
C MET A 52 9.37 3.67 13.16
N ASP A 53 8.69 4.80 13.07
CA ASP A 53 7.54 4.95 12.17
C ASP A 53 8.00 5.25 10.76
N LEU A 54 7.17 4.85 9.80
CA LEU A 54 7.33 5.20 8.40
C LEU A 54 6.51 6.44 8.12
N LEU A 55 7.14 7.51 7.66
CA LEU A 55 6.47 8.77 7.34
C LEU A 55 6.49 9.01 5.83
N ALA A 56 5.38 9.50 5.29
CA ALA A 56 5.26 9.71 3.86
C ALA A 56 4.44 10.96 3.54
N ASP A 57 4.74 11.55 2.39
CA ASP A 57 3.90 12.56 1.77
C ASP A 57 2.88 11.86 0.88
N VAL A 58 1.64 12.30 0.93
CA VAL A 58 0.53 11.69 0.18
C VAL A 58 0.13 12.57 -0.99
N THR A 59 -0.01 11.97 -2.16
CA THR A 59 -0.55 12.61 -3.36
C THR A 59 -1.67 11.73 -3.88
N THR A 60 -2.82 12.32 -4.17
CA THR A 60 -3.97 11.56 -4.67
C THR A 60 -4.57 12.19 -5.92
N GLU A 61 -5.15 11.33 -6.76
CA GLU A 61 -6.06 11.73 -7.84
C GLU A 61 -7.32 10.91 -7.62
N PRO A 62 -8.46 11.56 -7.30
CA PRO A 62 -9.68 10.82 -6.93
C PRO A 62 -10.08 9.76 -7.94
N GLY A 63 -10.28 8.54 -7.44
CA GLY A 63 -10.65 7.39 -8.25
C GLY A 63 -9.56 6.84 -9.16
N LYS A 64 -8.34 7.38 -9.12
CA LYS A 64 -7.27 6.99 -10.06
C LYS A 64 -5.97 6.59 -9.37
N LEU A 65 -5.54 7.34 -8.36
CA LEU A 65 -4.19 7.19 -7.84
C LEU A 65 -4.09 7.57 -6.36
N VAL A 66 -3.39 6.74 -5.59
CA VAL A 66 -2.92 7.09 -4.25
C VAL A 66 -1.42 6.81 -4.25
N ARG A 67 -0.62 7.86 -4.05
CA ARG A 67 0.84 7.78 -4.08
C ARG A 67 1.39 8.22 -2.74
N MET A 68 2.36 7.48 -2.23
CA MET A 68 3.03 7.81 -0.97
C MET A 68 4.55 7.85 -1.17
N HIS A 69 5.13 9.01 -0.90
CA HIS A 69 6.57 9.23 -1.01
C HIS A 69 7.17 9.20 0.39
N VAL A 70 8.06 8.26 0.65
CA VAL A 70 8.65 8.04 1.97
C VAL A 70 9.67 9.14 2.29
N THR A 71 9.43 9.88 3.37
CA THR A 71 10.29 10.96 3.82
C THR A 71 11.19 10.56 4.99
N SER A 72 10.78 9.54 5.76
CA SER A 72 11.54 9.07 6.92
C SER A 72 11.10 7.66 7.29
N GLY A 73 11.97 6.90 7.91
CA GLY A 73 11.66 5.55 8.38
C GLY A 73 12.78 4.57 8.04
N PHE A 74 12.42 3.46 7.39
CA PHE A 74 13.41 2.43 7.06
C PHE A 74 14.49 3.00 6.13
N PRO A 75 15.80 2.78 6.44
CA PRO A 75 16.88 3.44 5.70
C PRO A 75 16.84 3.25 4.18
N PHE A 76 16.53 2.03 3.71
CA PHE A 76 16.50 1.76 2.27
C PHE A 76 15.21 2.20 1.59
N TRP A 77 14.18 2.54 2.37
CA TRP A 77 12.90 3.01 1.85
C TRP A 77 12.81 4.54 1.82
N THR A 78 13.65 5.25 2.59
CA THR A 78 13.62 6.72 2.61
C THR A 78 13.97 7.25 1.22
N GLY A 79 13.08 8.08 0.67
CA GLY A 79 13.20 8.57 -0.70
C GLY A 79 12.49 7.70 -1.73
N SER A 80 12.03 6.51 -1.35
CA SER A 80 11.25 5.66 -2.25
C SER A 80 9.80 6.09 -2.30
N THR A 81 9.08 5.58 -3.30
CA THR A 81 7.67 5.89 -3.52
C THR A 81 6.92 4.61 -3.78
N TRP A 82 5.76 4.44 -3.15
CA TRP A 82 4.83 3.42 -3.60
C TRP A 82 3.52 4.07 -4.02
N GLU A 83 2.83 3.42 -4.96
CA GLU A 83 1.59 3.95 -5.48
C GLU A 83 0.61 2.85 -5.86
N TRP A 84 -0.67 3.18 -5.76
CA TRP A 84 -1.78 2.34 -6.16
C TRP A 84 -2.51 3.06 -7.27
N GLU A 85 -2.51 2.49 -8.48
CA GLU A 85 -3.21 3.05 -9.62
C GLU A 85 -4.46 2.22 -9.87
N LEU A 86 -5.60 2.90 -10.02
CA LEU A 86 -6.88 2.24 -10.24
C LEU A 86 -7.25 2.30 -11.72
N ARG A 87 -7.63 1.15 -12.27
CA ARG A 87 -7.90 0.95 -13.70
C ARG A 87 -9.16 0.12 -13.90
N GLU A 88 -9.53 -0.07 -15.16
CA GLU A 88 -10.49 -1.10 -15.51
C GLU A 88 -9.92 -2.46 -15.13
N PRO A 89 -10.76 -3.43 -14.72
CA PRO A 89 -10.26 -4.77 -14.40
C PRO A 89 -9.61 -5.42 -15.63
N ALA A 90 -8.50 -6.12 -15.40
CA ALA A 90 -7.72 -6.71 -16.48
C ALA A 90 -8.31 -8.03 -16.96
N ARG A 91 -8.90 -8.81 -16.06
CA ARG A 91 -9.40 -10.16 -16.35
C ARG A 91 -10.85 -10.36 -15.92
N ALA A 92 -11.29 -9.71 -14.85
CA ALA A 92 -12.67 -9.78 -14.39
C ALA A 92 -13.57 -8.88 -15.24
N GLU A 93 -14.86 -9.19 -15.29
CA GLU A 93 -15.83 -8.38 -16.03
C GLU A 93 -16.25 -7.12 -15.25
N THR A 94 -16.18 -7.18 -13.94
CA THR A 94 -16.60 -6.08 -13.06
C THR A 94 -15.54 -5.83 -11.99
N GLY A 95 -15.66 -4.72 -11.28
CA GLY A 95 -14.75 -4.36 -10.22
C GLY A 95 -13.71 -3.35 -10.67
N THR A 96 -12.56 -3.38 -10.02
CA THR A 96 -11.47 -2.42 -10.27
C THR A 96 -10.15 -3.16 -10.45
N GLY A 97 -9.37 -2.77 -11.45
CA GLY A 97 -7.99 -3.21 -11.59
C GLY A 97 -7.10 -2.34 -10.72
N VAL A 98 -6.25 -2.98 -9.92
CA VAL A 98 -5.30 -2.28 -9.04
C VAL A 98 -3.90 -2.61 -9.51
N LEU A 99 -3.13 -1.58 -9.84
CA LEU A 99 -1.72 -1.73 -10.20
C LEU A 99 -0.89 -1.03 -9.12
N PHE A 100 -0.04 -1.81 -8.48
CA PHE A 100 0.84 -1.34 -7.41
C PHE A 100 2.28 -1.25 -7.91
N ARG A 101 2.97 -0.16 -7.54
CA ARG A 101 4.41 0.00 -7.82
C ARG A 101 5.11 0.52 -6.59
N HIS A 102 6.33 0.04 -6.35
CA HIS A 102 7.23 0.58 -5.33
C HIS A 102 8.61 0.71 -5.94
N TYR A 103 9.15 1.91 -5.98
CA TYR A 103 10.39 2.22 -6.68
C TYR A 103 11.18 3.31 -5.96
N GLY A 104 12.42 3.53 -6.39
CA GLY A 104 13.27 4.57 -5.80
C GLY A 104 13.97 4.15 -4.52
N PHE A 105 14.21 2.85 -4.35
CA PHE A 105 14.94 2.34 -3.18
C PHE A 105 16.37 2.89 -3.16
N ALA A 106 16.92 3.08 -1.95
CA ALA A 106 18.28 3.53 -1.79
C ALA A 106 19.26 2.52 -2.39
N GLU A 107 20.39 3.00 -2.87
CA GLU A 107 21.47 2.14 -3.36
C GLU A 107 21.91 1.20 -2.25
N GLY A 108 22.28 -0.01 -2.61
CA GLY A 108 22.71 -1.01 -1.66
C GLY A 108 21.61 -1.84 -1.04
N TYR A 109 20.34 -1.58 -1.38
CA TYR A 109 19.25 -2.44 -0.93
C TYR A 109 19.45 -3.82 -1.55
N ALA A 110 19.65 -4.83 -0.70
CA ALA A 110 19.98 -6.17 -1.18
C ALA A 110 18.84 -6.78 -1.98
N GLU A 111 19.19 -7.54 -3.02
CA GLU A 111 18.19 -8.20 -3.86
C GLU A 111 17.27 -9.12 -3.05
N ILE A 112 17.82 -9.83 -2.05
CA ILE A 112 17.02 -10.69 -1.20
C ILE A 112 16.00 -9.88 -0.37
N ASP A 113 16.37 -8.69 0.08
CA ASP A 113 15.46 -7.82 0.82
C ASP A 113 14.37 -7.25 -0.09
N LEU A 114 14.72 -6.93 -1.33
CA LEU A 114 13.75 -6.49 -2.32
C LEU A 114 12.72 -7.60 -2.59
N GLY A 115 13.18 -8.85 -2.68
CA GLY A 115 12.31 -10.02 -2.85
C GLY A 115 11.35 -10.21 -1.68
N HIS A 116 11.84 -10.07 -0.44
CA HIS A 116 10.98 -10.16 0.75
C HIS A 116 9.97 -9.00 0.79
N THR A 117 10.38 -7.82 0.39
CA THR A 117 9.48 -6.66 0.30
C THR A 117 8.36 -6.91 -0.71
N ALA A 118 8.71 -7.47 -1.87
CA ALA A 118 7.71 -7.81 -2.90
C ALA A 118 6.71 -8.85 -2.38
N GLN A 119 7.20 -9.88 -1.70
CA GLN A 119 6.35 -10.94 -1.12
C GLN A 119 5.39 -10.36 -0.08
N THR A 120 5.87 -9.47 0.78
CA THR A 120 5.05 -8.81 1.79
C THR A 120 3.97 -7.95 1.14
N TRP A 121 4.32 -7.15 0.13
CA TRP A 121 3.34 -6.34 -0.58
C TRP A 121 2.27 -7.20 -1.27
N ALA A 122 2.65 -8.37 -1.83
CA ALA A 122 1.68 -9.27 -2.44
C ALA A 122 0.66 -9.78 -1.42
N GLN A 123 1.10 -10.10 -0.21
CA GLN A 123 0.22 -10.53 0.88
C GLN A 123 -0.68 -9.37 1.36
N ILE A 124 -0.14 -8.16 1.43
CA ILE A 124 -0.93 -6.97 1.78
C ILE A 124 -2.00 -6.71 0.72
N MET A 125 -1.68 -6.87 -0.56
CA MET A 125 -2.64 -6.70 -1.64
C MET A 125 -3.77 -7.73 -1.55
N GLU A 126 -3.48 -8.97 -1.15
CA GLU A 126 -4.51 -9.99 -0.90
C GLU A 126 -5.46 -9.55 0.21
N ARG A 127 -4.93 -8.91 1.27
CA ARG A 127 -5.75 -8.38 2.36
C ARG A 127 -6.64 -7.23 1.90
N LEU A 128 -6.11 -6.35 1.05
CA LEU A 128 -6.89 -5.28 0.44
C LEU A 128 -8.06 -5.87 -0.37
N ALA A 129 -7.76 -6.82 -1.25
CA ALA A 129 -8.78 -7.46 -2.09
C ALA A 129 -9.89 -8.12 -1.25
N ALA A 130 -9.50 -8.84 -0.20
CA ALA A 130 -10.46 -9.50 0.69
C ALA A 130 -11.32 -8.47 1.44
N TYR A 131 -10.72 -7.39 1.91
CA TYR A 131 -11.45 -6.37 2.66
C TYR A 131 -12.47 -5.62 1.78
N VAL A 132 -12.09 -5.20 0.58
CA VAL A 132 -13.02 -4.45 -0.28
C VAL A 132 -14.17 -5.33 -0.76
N ALA A 133 -13.96 -6.64 -0.87
CA ALA A 133 -15.00 -7.59 -1.28
C ALA A 133 -15.94 -7.93 -0.14
N SER A 134 -15.46 -8.05 1.10
CA SER A 134 -16.25 -8.55 2.24
C SER A 134 -16.67 -7.50 3.25
N GLY A 135 -15.89 -6.41 3.36
CA GLY A 135 -16.07 -5.41 4.40
C GLY A 135 -15.50 -5.82 5.76
N SER A 136 -14.86 -6.99 5.86
CA SER A 136 -14.31 -7.52 7.11
C SER A 136 -12.81 -7.20 7.22
N PRO A 137 -12.38 -6.35 8.17
CA PRO A 137 -10.97 -6.01 8.33
C PRO A 137 -10.11 -7.22 8.66
N GLN A 138 -8.96 -7.33 7.98
CA GLN A 138 -7.95 -8.35 8.22
C GLN A 138 -6.57 -7.73 8.04
N PRO A 139 -6.14 -6.83 8.94
CA PRO A 139 -4.87 -6.14 8.76
C PRO A 139 -3.70 -7.11 8.78
N PHE A 140 -2.71 -6.85 7.93
CA PHE A 140 -1.48 -7.65 7.89
C PHE A 140 -0.70 -7.51 9.20
N PHE A 141 -0.70 -6.30 9.78
CA PHE A 141 -0.11 -6.04 11.09
C PHE A 141 -1.24 -5.65 12.06
N PRO A 142 -1.85 -6.64 12.75
CA PRO A 142 -2.93 -6.36 13.68
C PRO A 142 -2.42 -5.70 14.96
N ALA A 143 -3.35 -5.10 15.70
CA ALA A 143 -3.02 -4.51 16.99
C ALA A 143 -2.48 -5.59 17.94
N SER A 144 -1.48 -5.21 18.72
CA SER A 144 -0.98 -6.09 19.78
C SER A 144 -2.05 -6.24 20.87
N SER A 145 -2.35 -7.46 21.22
CA SER A 145 -3.29 -7.76 22.30
C SER A 145 -2.56 -7.79 23.64
#